data_95ab08c1f9bf526ca4c1d8c627c4de96
#
_entry.id   95ab08c1f9bf526ca4c1d8c627c4de96
#
_cell.length_a   1.000
_cell.length_b   1.000
_cell.length_c   1.000
_cell.angle_alpha   90.00
_cell.angle_beta   90.00
_cell.angle_gamma   90.00
#
_symmetry.space_group_name_H-M   'P 1'
#
loop_
_entity.id
_entity.type
_entity.pdbx_description
1 polymer ?
#
loop_
_entity_poly.entity_id
_entity_poly.type
_entity_poly.pdbx_seq_one_letter_code
_entity_poly.pdbx_strand_id
1 'polypeptide(L)'
;THVAGTLIGAGAHPFYPQARGMAYAANLNAYDWNSDTAEMALAASNGLLVSNHSYGIAAGWLYIGDAPPDTWWWIGGAGPGDIEDPNFGYYDSEAQLWDQIAHDAPYYLVVKASGNDRWDTGPVAPGEEYTIIDQDGSFVSTSTLPRNADCAPAGYDCLPGHSVAKNILTVGAVDDLVEGYAPL
;
A
#
# COMPACT_ATOMS: atom_id res chain seq x y z
N THR A 1 7.80 -13.41 -0.39
CA THR A 1 7.40 -14.81 -0.04
C THR A 1 5.94 -14.91 0.36
N HIS A 2 5.44 -14.03 1.26
CA HIS A 2 4.04 -14.07 1.73
C HIS A 2 3.04 -13.90 0.60
N VAL A 3 3.19 -12.86 -0.22
CA VAL A 3 2.33 -12.58 -1.39
C VAL A 3 2.31 -13.77 -2.37
N ALA A 4 3.49 -14.32 -2.69
CA ALA A 4 3.58 -15.49 -3.56
C ALA A 4 2.84 -16.71 -2.97
N GLY A 5 2.91 -16.91 -1.66
CA GLY A 5 2.15 -17.95 -0.97
C GLY A 5 0.64 -17.78 -1.10
N THR A 6 0.14 -16.54 -0.95
CA THR A 6 -1.28 -16.21 -1.13
C THR A 6 -1.75 -16.43 -2.57
N LEU A 7 -0.88 -16.17 -3.54
CA LEU A 7 -1.21 -16.37 -4.95
C LEU A 7 -1.19 -17.86 -5.35
N ILE A 8 -0.07 -18.56 -5.11
CA ILE A 8 0.19 -19.88 -5.71
C ILE A 8 0.55 -20.97 -4.71
N GLY A 9 0.42 -20.76 -3.42
CA GLY A 9 0.74 -21.77 -2.40
C GLY A 9 0.03 -23.10 -2.68
N ALA A 10 0.77 -24.20 -2.68
CA ALA A 10 0.24 -25.52 -3.03
C ALA A 10 -0.68 -26.12 -1.94
N GLY A 11 -0.70 -25.56 -0.73
CA GLY A 11 -1.44 -26.13 0.41
C GLY A 11 -0.82 -27.42 0.95
N ALA A 12 0.51 -27.58 0.78
CA ALA A 12 1.22 -28.80 1.15
C ALA A 12 1.60 -28.87 2.65
N HIS A 13 1.21 -27.86 3.45
CA HIS A 13 1.53 -27.85 4.87
C HIS A 13 0.73 -28.93 5.63
N PRO A 14 1.38 -29.83 6.39
CA PRO A 14 0.71 -31.00 6.96
C PRO A 14 -0.39 -30.65 8.00
N PHE A 15 -0.25 -29.50 8.69
CA PHE A 15 -1.22 -29.04 9.68
C PHE A 15 -2.22 -28.02 9.15
N TYR A 16 -1.95 -27.41 8.01
CA TYR A 16 -2.78 -26.36 7.40
C TYR A 16 -2.96 -26.61 5.89
N PRO A 17 -3.58 -27.73 5.50
CA PRO A 17 -3.77 -28.05 4.08
C PRO A 17 -4.72 -27.07 3.37
N GLN A 18 -5.51 -26.32 4.13
CA GLN A 18 -6.38 -25.25 3.66
C GLN A 18 -5.60 -23.97 3.25
N ALA A 19 -4.33 -23.83 3.67
CA ALA A 19 -3.47 -22.72 3.28
C ALA A 19 -2.97 -22.88 1.83
N ARG A 20 -3.93 -22.93 0.91
CA ARG A 20 -3.70 -23.02 -0.53
C ARG A 20 -3.88 -21.64 -1.16
N GLY A 21 -2.97 -21.27 -2.05
CA GLY A 21 -3.06 -20.04 -2.82
C GLY A 21 -4.27 -20.01 -3.76
N MET A 22 -4.76 -18.82 -4.05
CA MET A 22 -5.98 -18.63 -4.84
C MET A 22 -5.83 -19.13 -6.28
N ALA A 23 -4.62 -19.07 -6.84
CA ALA A 23 -4.27 -19.54 -8.18
C ALA A 23 -3.17 -20.62 -8.12
N TYR A 24 -3.30 -21.60 -7.24
CA TYR A 24 -2.27 -22.61 -6.90
C TYR A 24 -1.74 -23.42 -8.10
N ALA A 25 -2.42 -23.42 -9.23
CA ALA A 25 -1.99 -24.11 -10.45
C ALA A 25 -1.36 -23.13 -11.48
N ALA A 26 -1.25 -21.86 -11.17
CA ALA A 26 -0.63 -20.90 -12.06
C ALA A 26 0.90 -20.94 -11.98
N ASN A 27 1.56 -20.48 -13.04
CA ASN A 27 2.99 -20.21 -13.02
C ASN A 27 3.24 -18.81 -12.47
N LEU A 28 4.24 -18.65 -11.61
CA LEU A 28 4.64 -17.38 -11.05
C LEU A 28 6.05 -17.02 -11.51
N ASN A 29 6.20 -15.83 -12.09
CA ASN A 29 7.47 -15.15 -12.22
C ASN A 29 7.57 -14.13 -11.09
N ALA A 30 8.58 -14.24 -10.23
CA ALA A 30 8.77 -13.36 -9.10
C ALA A 30 9.89 -12.37 -9.39
N TYR A 31 9.63 -11.11 -9.10
CA TYR A 31 10.55 -10.00 -9.24
C TYR A 31 10.70 -9.32 -7.88
N ASP A 32 11.75 -8.53 -7.71
CA ASP A 32 11.81 -7.58 -6.60
C ASP A 32 11.19 -6.23 -7.01
N TRP A 33 11.20 -5.24 -6.14
CA TRP A 33 10.60 -3.94 -6.44
C TRP A 33 11.58 -2.93 -7.05
N ASN A 34 12.85 -3.32 -7.26
CA ASN A 34 13.82 -2.43 -7.85
C ASN A 34 13.63 -2.41 -9.37
N SER A 35 13.54 -1.20 -9.95
CA SER A 35 13.34 -1.03 -11.39
C SER A 35 12.05 -1.66 -11.92
N ASP A 36 11.00 -1.72 -11.10
CA ASP A 36 9.74 -2.38 -11.40
C ASP A 36 9.10 -1.92 -12.72
N THR A 37 9.11 -0.62 -13.02
CA THR A 37 8.59 -0.08 -14.29
C THR A 37 9.30 -0.65 -15.52
N ALA A 38 10.61 -0.82 -15.47
CA ALA A 38 11.38 -1.43 -16.56
C ALA A 38 11.06 -2.92 -16.70
N GLU A 39 10.95 -3.64 -15.58
CA GLU A 39 10.58 -5.05 -15.56
C GLU A 39 9.15 -5.29 -16.03
N MET A 40 8.20 -4.44 -15.59
CA MET A 40 6.82 -4.47 -16.05
C MET A 40 6.71 -4.27 -17.56
N ALA A 41 7.39 -3.25 -18.11
CA ALA A 41 7.38 -2.97 -19.54
C ALA A 41 7.98 -4.14 -20.35
N LEU A 42 9.09 -4.71 -19.88
CA LEU A 42 9.72 -5.86 -20.51
C LEU A 42 8.82 -7.11 -20.44
N ALA A 43 8.25 -7.40 -19.26
CA ALA A 43 7.39 -8.56 -19.07
C ALA A 43 6.10 -8.44 -19.92
N ALA A 44 5.49 -7.26 -19.95
CA ALA A 44 4.31 -6.98 -20.78
C ALA A 44 4.62 -7.15 -22.29
N SER A 45 5.78 -6.67 -22.76
CA SER A 45 6.21 -6.85 -24.15
C SER A 45 6.45 -8.32 -24.52
N ASN A 46 6.75 -9.16 -23.54
CA ASN A 46 6.91 -10.60 -23.69
C ASN A 46 5.59 -11.38 -23.46
N GLY A 47 4.46 -10.68 -23.34
CA GLY A 47 3.13 -11.28 -23.27
C GLY A 47 2.66 -11.62 -21.86
N LEU A 48 3.21 -11.00 -20.81
CA LEU A 48 2.64 -11.11 -19.47
C LEU A 48 1.25 -10.48 -19.46
N LEU A 49 0.27 -11.18 -18.94
CA LEU A 49 -1.12 -10.72 -18.93
C LEU A 49 -1.54 -10.08 -17.60
N VAL A 50 -0.97 -10.50 -16.49
CA VAL A 50 -1.35 -10.02 -15.16
C VAL A 50 -0.13 -9.95 -14.25
N SER A 51 -0.01 -8.85 -13.50
CA SER A 51 0.96 -8.73 -12.42
C SER A 51 0.30 -8.29 -11.12
N ASN A 52 0.86 -8.68 -10.00
CA ASN A 52 0.41 -8.27 -8.66
C ASN A 52 1.51 -7.48 -7.95
N HIS A 53 1.13 -6.31 -7.45
CA HIS A 53 2.01 -5.34 -6.81
C HIS A 53 1.50 -5.01 -5.41
N SER A 54 1.86 -5.84 -4.43
CA SER A 54 1.51 -5.67 -3.01
C SER A 54 2.64 -4.96 -2.26
N TYR A 55 3.01 -3.79 -2.71
CA TYR A 55 4.01 -2.89 -2.11
C TYR A 55 3.66 -1.44 -2.43
N GLY A 56 4.29 -0.48 -1.77
CA GLY A 56 4.07 0.94 -2.00
C GLY A 56 4.95 1.77 -1.08
N ILE A 57 4.79 3.08 -1.18
CA ILE A 57 5.36 4.03 -0.22
C ILE A 57 4.47 4.07 1.03
N ALA A 58 5.07 4.34 2.18
CA ALA A 58 4.34 4.75 3.37
C ALA A 58 4.00 6.23 3.24
N ALA A 59 2.84 6.65 3.76
CA ALA A 59 2.41 8.04 3.80
C ALA A 59 1.67 8.31 5.12
N GLY A 60 1.60 9.58 5.52
CA GLY A 60 0.87 10.01 6.71
C GLY A 60 1.43 9.45 8.01
N TRP A 61 0.60 8.75 8.76
CA TRP A 61 0.95 8.12 10.02
C TRP A 61 1.51 6.72 9.82
N LEU A 62 2.51 6.40 10.61
CA LEU A 62 3.12 5.08 10.64
C LEU A 62 3.21 4.61 12.09
N TYR A 63 2.57 3.50 12.44
CA TYR A 63 2.68 2.90 13.75
C TYR A 63 3.90 1.99 13.82
N ILE A 64 4.88 2.39 14.65
CA ILE A 64 6.09 1.60 14.91
C ILE A 64 5.88 0.86 16.24
N GLY A 65 4.98 -0.12 16.23
CA GLY A 65 4.75 -1.00 17.37
C GLY A 65 5.98 -1.86 17.70
N ASP A 66 6.07 -2.34 18.95
CA ASP A 66 7.12 -3.20 19.52
C ASP A 66 8.42 -2.51 19.92
N ALA A 67 8.61 -1.21 19.70
CA ALA A 67 9.69 -0.45 20.33
C ALA A 67 9.09 0.42 21.45
N PRO A 68 9.56 0.33 22.71
CA PRO A 68 9.08 1.22 23.76
C PRO A 68 9.68 2.64 23.60
N PRO A 69 8.82 3.67 23.75
CA PRO A 69 7.38 3.60 23.84
C PRO A 69 6.73 3.34 22.48
N ASP A 70 5.61 2.59 22.44
CA ASP A 70 4.74 2.46 21.25
C ASP A 70 4.56 3.83 20.65
N THR A 71 5.06 4.04 19.43
CA THR A 71 5.19 5.40 18.92
C THR A 71 4.57 5.50 17.54
N TRP A 72 3.79 6.53 17.38
CA TRP A 72 3.38 6.99 16.07
C TRP A 72 4.49 7.84 15.44
N TRP A 73 4.73 7.65 14.18
CA TRP A 73 5.57 8.49 13.36
C TRP A 73 4.73 9.21 12.32
N TRP A 74 4.95 10.50 12.20
CA TRP A 74 4.39 11.30 11.12
C TRP A 74 5.43 11.55 10.05
N ILE A 75 5.18 11.12 8.83
CA ILE A 75 6.11 11.24 7.70
C ILE A 75 5.63 12.21 6.62
N GLY A 76 4.48 12.84 6.79
CA GLY A 76 3.87 13.78 5.85
C GLY A 76 4.42 15.20 5.85
N GLY A 77 5.55 15.43 6.55
CA GLY A 77 6.21 16.74 6.64
C GLY A 77 6.28 17.29 8.05
N ALA A 78 7.26 18.17 8.30
CA ALA A 78 7.57 18.71 9.64
C ALA A 78 7.02 20.10 9.91
N GLY A 79 6.49 20.78 8.90
CA GLY A 79 5.98 22.14 9.01
C GLY A 79 4.69 22.25 9.82
N PRO A 80 4.41 23.42 10.43
CA PRO A 80 3.18 23.63 11.19
C PRO A 80 1.89 23.58 10.31
N GLY A 81 2.03 23.68 9.00
CA GLY A 81 0.94 23.57 8.05
C GLY A 81 0.77 22.18 7.43
N ASP A 82 1.68 21.25 7.73
CA ASP A 82 1.68 19.90 7.16
C ASP A 82 0.78 18.98 7.98
N ILE A 83 -0.51 19.30 8.04
CA ILE A 83 -1.52 18.58 8.81
C ILE A 83 -2.06 17.35 8.08
N GLU A 84 -1.77 17.23 6.80
CA GLU A 84 -2.15 16.13 5.93
C GLU A 84 -0.98 15.80 5.01
N ASP A 85 -0.75 14.52 4.73
CA ASP A 85 0.34 14.12 3.85
C ASP A 85 -0.04 14.37 2.37
N PRO A 86 0.72 15.22 1.65
CA PRO A 86 0.44 15.52 0.25
C PRO A 86 0.64 14.31 -0.69
N ASN A 87 1.23 13.21 -0.23
CA ASN A 87 1.39 12.00 -1.02
C ASN A 87 0.07 11.21 -1.18
N PHE A 88 -0.92 11.46 -0.34
CA PHE A 88 -2.25 10.88 -0.55
C PHE A 88 -2.92 11.52 -1.78
N GLY A 89 -3.43 10.69 -2.67
CA GLY A 89 -4.09 11.13 -3.90
C GLY A 89 -3.15 11.76 -4.95
N TYR A 90 -1.85 11.87 -4.68
CA TYR A 90 -0.91 12.54 -5.57
C TYR A 90 -0.54 11.65 -6.77
N TYR A 91 -0.94 12.11 -7.97
CA TYR A 91 -0.59 11.48 -9.23
C TYR A 91 0.78 11.97 -9.69
N ASP A 92 1.81 11.22 -9.34
CA ASP A 92 3.20 11.53 -9.61
C ASP A 92 3.70 10.96 -10.97
N SER A 93 4.99 11.14 -11.24
CA SER A 93 5.63 10.61 -12.45
C SER A 93 5.65 9.08 -12.52
N GLU A 94 5.70 8.41 -11.38
CA GLU A 94 5.68 6.94 -11.33
C GLU A 94 4.28 6.41 -11.65
N ALA A 95 3.22 7.02 -11.11
CA ALA A 95 1.84 6.69 -11.47
C ALA A 95 1.61 6.91 -12.98
N GLN A 96 2.20 7.97 -13.57
CA GLN A 96 2.14 8.22 -15.00
C GLN A 96 2.85 7.13 -15.80
N LEU A 97 4.03 6.66 -15.35
CA LEU A 97 4.75 5.57 -16.02
C LEU A 97 3.97 4.26 -16.01
N TRP A 98 3.32 3.94 -14.90
CA TRP A 98 2.45 2.76 -14.81
C TRP A 98 1.28 2.86 -15.79
N ASP A 99 0.65 4.02 -15.88
CA ASP A 99 -0.42 4.26 -16.85
C ASP A 99 0.07 4.14 -18.30
N GLN A 100 1.28 4.62 -18.59
CA GLN A 100 1.87 4.50 -19.91
C GLN A 100 2.14 3.03 -20.29
N ILE A 101 2.69 2.24 -19.35
CA ILE A 101 2.93 0.81 -19.57
C ILE A 101 1.60 0.08 -19.85
N ALA A 102 0.57 0.36 -19.05
CA ALA A 102 -0.75 -0.26 -19.23
C ALA A 102 -1.41 0.19 -20.56
N HIS A 103 -1.22 1.43 -20.97
CA HIS A 103 -1.69 1.93 -22.26
C HIS A 103 -0.99 1.25 -23.45
N ASP A 104 0.33 1.07 -23.36
CA ASP A 104 1.14 0.51 -24.47
C ASP A 104 1.00 -1.03 -24.55
N ALA A 105 0.55 -1.65 -23.46
CA ALA A 105 0.28 -3.09 -23.38
C ALA A 105 -1.21 -3.36 -23.02
N PRO A 106 -2.17 -3.18 -23.94
CA PRO A 106 -3.61 -3.15 -23.65
C PRO A 106 -4.21 -4.48 -23.15
N TYR A 107 -3.45 -5.55 -23.19
CA TYR A 107 -3.85 -6.86 -22.63
C TYR A 107 -3.17 -7.17 -21.29
N TYR A 108 -2.35 -6.27 -20.79
CA TYR A 108 -1.64 -6.39 -19.52
C TYR A 108 -2.43 -5.72 -18.40
N LEU A 109 -2.82 -6.47 -17.40
CA LEU A 109 -3.51 -5.98 -16.20
C LEU A 109 -2.54 -5.87 -15.04
N VAL A 110 -2.34 -4.65 -14.57
CA VAL A 110 -1.60 -4.36 -13.34
C VAL A 110 -2.57 -4.36 -12.17
N VAL A 111 -2.36 -5.23 -11.19
CA VAL A 111 -3.17 -5.31 -9.96
C VAL A 111 -2.35 -4.77 -8.79
N LYS A 112 -2.80 -3.67 -8.20
CA LYS A 112 -2.07 -2.91 -7.18
C LYS A 112 -2.84 -2.87 -5.87
N ALA A 113 -2.15 -3.09 -4.74
CA ALA A 113 -2.74 -2.86 -3.43
C ALA A 113 -3.02 -1.36 -3.21
N SER A 114 -4.14 -1.05 -2.56
CA SER A 114 -4.56 0.33 -2.24
C SER A 114 -3.72 0.99 -1.15
N GLY A 115 -2.93 0.23 -0.39
CA GLY A 115 -2.22 0.69 0.81
C GLY A 115 -2.85 0.14 2.08
N ASN A 116 -2.24 0.46 3.23
CA ASN A 116 -2.67 0.00 4.56
C ASN A 116 -3.08 1.14 5.49
N ASP A 117 -3.01 2.37 5.02
CA ASP A 117 -3.02 3.61 5.82
C ASP A 117 -4.41 3.99 6.37
N ARG A 118 -5.47 3.32 5.90
CA ARG A 118 -6.87 3.70 6.19
C ARG A 118 -7.22 3.84 7.68
N TRP A 119 -6.56 3.10 8.55
CA TRP A 119 -6.86 3.09 9.98
C TRP A 119 -5.78 3.76 10.84
N ASP A 120 -4.80 4.37 10.20
CA ASP A 120 -3.72 5.03 10.89
C ASP A 120 -4.17 6.42 11.34
N THR A 121 -4.51 6.50 12.62
CA THR A 121 -5.10 7.71 13.21
C THR A 121 -4.08 8.64 13.83
N GLY A 122 -2.85 8.17 14.02
CA GLY A 122 -1.89 8.84 14.88
C GLY A 122 -2.28 8.80 16.35
N PRO A 123 -1.60 9.56 17.22
CA PRO A 123 -1.92 9.65 18.62
C PRO A 123 -3.30 10.29 18.82
N VAL A 124 -4.12 9.67 19.66
CA VAL A 124 -5.51 10.09 19.89
C VAL A 124 -5.70 10.96 21.12
N ALA A 125 -4.75 10.91 22.08
CA ALA A 125 -4.84 11.68 23.31
C ALA A 125 -4.14 13.05 23.16
N PRO A 126 -4.75 14.15 23.62
CA PRO A 126 -4.12 15.46 23.61
C PRO A 126 -2.79 15.45 24.40
N GLY A 127 -1.71 15.90 23.77
CA GLY A 127 -0.37 15.95 24.35
C GLY A 127 0.40 14.64 24.31
N GLU A 128 -0.14 13.61 23.66
CA GLU A 128 0.61 12.39 23.37
C GLU A 128 1.76 12.67 22.40
N GLU A 129 2.92 12.12 22.70
CA GLU A 129 4.12 12.34 21.89
C GLU A 129 4.13 11.45 20.66
N TYR A 130 4.64 11.97 19.57
CA TYR A 130 4.90 11.25 18.34
C TYR A 130 6.21 11.73 17.72
N THR A 131 6.74 10.98 16.77
CA THR A 131 7.97 11.32 16.07
C THR A 131 7.67 11.94 14.71
N ILE A 132 8.36 13.00 14.36
CA ILE A 132 8.41 13.57 13.00
C ILE A 132 9.80 13.42 12.42
N ILE A 133 9.90 13.43 11.09
CA ILE A 133 11.17 13.60 10.38
C ILE A 133 11.31 15.08 10.06
N ASP A 134 12.28 15.73 10.67
CA ASP A 134 12.55 17.16 10.44
C ASP A 134 13.19 17.41 9.07
N GLN A 135 13.30 18.68 8.67
CA GLN A 135 13.79 19.11 7.35
C GLN A 135 15.23 18.67 7.06
N ASP A 136 16.04 18.41 8.09
CA ASP A 136 17.38 17.87 7.96
C ASP A 136 17.45 16.33 8.00
N GLY A 137 16.29 15.66 8.09
CA GLY A 137 16.17 14.20 8.16
C GLY A 137 16.31 13.63 9.57
N SER A 138 16.37 14.49 10.61
CA SER A 138 16.45 14.06 12.01
C SER A 138 15.08 13.64 12.55
N PHE A 139 15.07 12.63 13.42
CA PHE A 139 13.86 12.19 14.14
C PHE A 139 13.66 13.04 15.37
N VAL A 140 12.54 13.73 15.47
CA VAL A 140 12.22 14.67 16.56
C VAL A 140 10.89 14.26 17.20
N SER A 141 10.89 14.08 18.54
CA SER A 141 9.66 13.88 19.29
C SER A 141 8.92 15.21 19.47
N THR A 142 7.62 15.19 19.27
CA THR A 142 6.73 16.35 19.41
C THR A 142 5.34 15.92 19.86
N SER A 143 4.62 16.84 20.52
CA SER A 143 3.19 16.67 20.87
C SER A 143 2.37 17.90 20.48
N THR A 144 2.97 18.86 19.81
CA THR A 144 2.45 20.24 19.74
C THR A 144 1.68 20.59 18.48
N LEU A 145 1.82 19.80 17.42
CA LEU A 145 1.18 20.10 16.14
C LEU A 145 0.10 19.06 15.82
N PRO A 146 -1.16 19.49 15.69
CA PRO A 146 -2.20 18.58 15.26
C PRO A 146 -1.92 18.10 13.83
N ARG A 147 -2.07 16.80 13.60
CA ARG A 147 -2.07 16.16 12.30
C ARG A 147 -3.41 15.49 12.11
N ASN A 148 -3.90 15.46 10.91
CA ASN A 148 -5.10 14.70 10.61
C ASN A 148 -4.78 13.20 10.67
N ALA A 149 -5.77 12.40 11.06
CA ALA A 149 -5.72 10.97 10.82
C ALA A 149 -5.67 10.72 9.31
N ASP A 150 -5.02 9.64 8.90
CA ASP A 150 -5.02 9.24 7.51
C ASP A 150 -6.46 8.98 7.04
N CYS A 151 -6.74 9.26 5.79
CA CYS A 151 -8.11 9.22 5.27
C CYS A 151 -9.11 10.19 5.96
N ALA A 152 -8.64 11.21 6.67
CA ALA A 152 -9.51 12.23 7.26
C ALA A 152 -9.95 13.28 6.20
N PRO A 153 -11.08 14.00 6.45
CA PRO A 153 -11.99 13.81 7.58
C PRO A 153 -13.09 12.76 7.34
N ALA A 154 -13.25 12.25 6.14
CA ALA A 154 -14.39 11.43 5.77
C ALA A 154 -14.05 9.97 5.43
N GLY A 155 -12.83 9.53 5.70
CA GLY A 155 -12.35 8.19 5.36
C GLY A 155 -12.01 8.01 3.88
N TYR A 156 -11.63 9.08 3.22
CA TYR A 156 -11.20 9.13 1.82
C TYR A 156 -9.77 9.66 1.72
N ASP A 157 -9.22 9.65 0.48
CA ASP A 157 -7.91 10.21 0.13
C ASP A 157 -6.70 9.55 0.80
N CYS A 158 -6.75 8.25 1.01
CA CYS A 158 -5.64 7.48 1.57
C CYS A 158 -5.01 6.48 0.59
N LEU A 159 -4.98 6.81 -0.67
CA LEU A 159 -4.28 6.04 -1.71
C LEU A 159 -2.94 6.69 -2.02
N PRO A 160 -1.81 6.14 -1.54
CA PRO A 160 -0.50 6.72 -1.81
C PRO A 160 0.14 6.18 -3.08
N GLY A 161 1.00 6.99 -3.69
CA GLY A 161 1.90 6.61 -4.77
C GLY A 161 1.19 6.01 -5.99
N HIS A 162 1.74 4.92 -6.51
CA HIS A 162 1.24 4.26 -7.73
C HIS A 162 -0.21 3.78 -7.65
N SER A 163 -0.80 3.70 -6.45
CA SER A 163 -2.19 3.26 -6.26
C SER A 163 -3.21 4.19 -6.91
N VAL A 164 -2.81 5.42 -7.26
CA VAL A 164 -3.64 6.43 -7.94
C VAL A 164 -3.51 6.42 -9.47
N ALA A 165 -2.70 5.51 -10.04
CA ALA A 165 -2.66 5.32 -11.48
C ALA A 165 -4.05 4.94 -12.03
N LYS A 166 -4.36 5.34 -13.25
CA LYS A 166 -5.74 5.35 -13.80
C LYS A 166 -6.05 4.13 -14.65
N ASN A 167 -5.03 3.49 -15.22
CA ASN A 167 -5.16 2.36 -16.15
C ASN A 167 -4.84 1.03 -15.46
N ILE A 168 -4.89 0.97 -14.14
CA ILE A 168 -4.59 -0.20 -13.32
C ILE A 168 -5.82 -0.62 -12.50
N LEU A 169 -5.77 -1.79 -11.90
CA LEU A 169 -6.77 -2.24 -10.94
C LEU A 169 -6.24 -2.07 -9.52
N THR A 170 -6.64 -0.99 -8.84
CA THR A 170 -6.33 -0.79 -7.42
C THR A 170 -7.33 -1.57 -6.57
N VAL A 171 -6.81 -2.39 -5.65
CA VAL A 171 -7.60 -3.34 -4.84
C VAL A 171 -7.45 -3.00 -3.37
N GLY A 172 -8.58 -2.70 -2.73
CA GLY A 172 -8.71 -2.57 -1.29
C GLY A 172 -9.09 -3.89 -0.61
N ALA A 173 -8.97 -3.93 0.71
CA ALA A 173 -9.47 -5.02 1.53
C ALA A 173 -10.91 -4.77 1.95
N VAL A 174 -11.63 -5.84 2.23
CA VAL A 174 -12.96 -5.85 2.84
C VAL A 174 -12.95 -6.81 4.02
N ASP A 175 -13.84 -6.59 4.97
CA ASP A 175 -14.06 -7.54 6.05
C ASP A 175 -14.67 -8.83 5.52
N ASP A 176 -14.37 -9.95 6.19
CA ASP A 176 -14.97 -11.24 5.88
C ASP A 176 -16.48 -11.22 6.08
N LEU A 177 -17.22 -11.76 5.15
CA LEU A 177 -18.64 -12.03 5.31
C LEU A 177 -18.81 -13.26 6.20
N VAL A 178 -18.93 -13.04 7.51
CA VAL A 178 -19.06 -14.11 8.51
C VAL A 178 -20.45 -14.74 8.55
N GLU A 179 -21.48 -14.01 8.08
CA GLU A 179 -22.87 -14.51 8.02
C GLU A 179 -23.61 -13.90 6.81
N GLY A 180 -24.51 -14.67 6.21
CA GLY A 180 -25.56 -14.12 5.35
C GLY A 180 -25.19 -13.84 3.89
N TYR A 181 -24.14 -14.47 3.34
CA TYR A 181 -23.95 -14.44 1.89
C TYR A 181 -25.14 -15.17 1.23
N ALA A 182 -26.09 -14.39 0.70
CA ALA A 182 -27.10 -14.90 -0.21
C ALA A 182 -26.61 -14.58 -1.65
N PRO A 183 -26.40 -15.57 -2.52
CA PRO A 183 -26.17 -15.31 -3.92
C PRO A 183 -27.39 -14.58 -4.49
N LEU A 184 -27.14 -13.54 -5.28
CA LEU A 184 -28.17 -12.79 -6.02
C LEU A 184 -28.87 -13.68 -7.01
#